data_3a2e898677daac1b9c7682563bf866d4
#
_entry.id   3a2e898677daac1b9c7682563bf866d4
#
_cell.length_a   1.000
_cell.length_b   1.000
_cell.length_c   1.000
_cell.angle_alpha   90.00
_cell.angle_beta   90.00
_cell.angle_gamma   90.00
#
_symmetry.space_group_name_H-M   'P 1'
#
loop_
_entity.id
_entity.type
_entity.pdbx_description
1 polymer ?
#
loop_
_entity_poly.entity_id
_entity_poly.type
_entity_poly.pdbx_seq_one_letter_code
_entity_poly.pdbx_strand_id
1 'polypeptide(L)'
;MKLVFYGAGNMAQAIFTGIINSSNLDANDIYLTNKSNEQALKAFAEKLGVNYSYDDATLLKDADYVFLGTKPHDFDALATRIKPHITKDNCFISIMAGIPIDYIKQQLECQNPVARIMPNTNAQ
;
A
#
# COMPACT_ATOMS: atom_id res chain seq x y z
N MET A 1 -9.28 1.55 12.22
CA MET A 1 -8.02 1.03 11.63
C MET A 1 -7.84 1.63 10.25
N LYS A 2 -6.68 2.21 10.01
CA LYS A 2 -6.42 2.88 8.74
C LYS A 2 -5.49 2.03 7.87
N LEU A 3 -5.90 1.78 6.63
CA LEU A 3 -5.12 1.03 5.66
C LEU A 3 -4.78 1.91 4.46
N VAL A 4 -3.53 1.85 4.02
CA VAL A 4 -3.06 2.62 2.88
C VAL A 4 -2.50 1.66 1.84
N PHE A 5 -2.86 1.86 0.57
CA PHE A 5 -2.36 1.04 -0.52
C PHE A 5 -1.57 1.91 -1.48
N TYR A 6 -0.27 1.69 -1.54
CA TYR A 6 0.59 2.29 -2.55
C TYR A 6 0.62 1.36 -3.75
N GLY A 7 0.16 1.87 -4.89
CA GLY A 7 0.08 1.05 -6.08
C GLY A 7 -1.27 0.39 -6.26
N ALA A 8 -2.21 1.09 -6.87
CA ALA A 8 -3.56 0.56 -7.07
C ALA A 8 -3.64 -0.27 -8.36
N GLY A 9 -2.81 -1.30 -8.48
CA GLY A 9 -2.83 -2.21 -9.62
C GLY A 9 -3.75 -3.39 -9.41
N ASN A 10 -3.80 -4.29 -10.40
CA ASN A 10 -4.74 -5.42 -10.36
C ASN A 10 -4.59 -6.29 -9.11
N MET A 11 -3.36 -6.53 -8.70
CA MET A 11 -3.10 -7.36 -7.52
C MET A 11 -3.59 -6.66 -6.25
N ALA A 12 -3.29 -5.38 -6.13
CA ALA A 12 -3.75 -4.60 -4.98
C ALA A 12 -5.27 -4.54 -4.95
N GLN A 13 -5.91 -4.43 -6.10
CA GLN A 13 -7.36 -4.42 -6.19
C GLN A 13 -7.97 -5.73 -5.70
N ALA A 14 -7.38 -6.86 -6.06
CA ALA A 14 -7.89 -8.15 -5.65
C ALA A 14 -7.81 -8.32 -4.13
N ILE A 15 -6.67 -7.97 -3.54
CA ILE A 15 -6.46 -8.07 -2.10
C ILE A 15 -7.42 -7.15 -1.36
N PHE A 16 -7.52 -5.94 -1.82
CA PHE A 16 -8.33 -4.90 -1.22
C PHE A 16 -9.82 -5.27 -1.29
N THR A 17 -10.29 -5.76 -2.44
CA THR A 17 -11.68 -6.20 -2.57
C THR A 17 -11.97 -7.35 -1.61
N GLY A 18 -11.04 -8.29 -1.49
CA GLY A 18 -11.17 -9.40 -0.55
C GLY A 18 -11.26 -8.92 0.90
N ILE A 19 -10.43 -7.95 1.27
CA ILE A 19 -10.44 -7.39 2.62
C ILE A 19 -11.79 -6.71 2.92
N ILE A 20 -12.27 -5.89 1.99
CA ILE A 20 -13.55 -5.20 2.18
C ILE A 20 -14.69 -6.19 2.33
N ASN A 21 -14.71 -7.20 1.47
CA ASN A 21 -15.82 -8.14 1.45
C ASN A 21 -15.82 -9.11 2.62
N SER A 22 -14.65 -9.39 3.19
CA SER A 22 -14.54 -10.43 4.21
C SER A 22 -14.34 -9.92 5.63
N SER A 23 -14.27 -8.62 5.83
CA SER A 23 -13.99 -8.06 7.13
C SER A 23 -14.97 -6.95 7.47
N ASN A 24 -14.91 -6.49 8.71
CA ASN A 24 -15.77 -5.39 9.17
C ASN A 24 -15.09 -4.03 8.98
N LEU A 25 -14.13 -3.97 8.07
CA LEU A 25 -13.42 -2.71 7.83
C LEU A 25 -14.33 -1.70 7.14
N ASP A 26 -14.27 -0.48 7.63
CA ASP A 26 -15.02 0.61 7.04
C ASP A 26 -14.26 1.12 5.81
N ALA A 27 -14.95 1.26 4.70
CA ALA A 27 -14.33 1.81 3.49
C ALA A 27 -13.70 3.18 3.73
N ASN A 28 -14.24 3.95 4.68
CA ASN A 28 -13.68 5.25 5.03
C ASN A 28 -12.28 5.16 5.63
N ASP A 29 -11.87 4.00 6.09
CA ASP A 29 -10.56 3.80 6.67
C ASP A 29 -9.51 3.41 5.64
N ILE A 30 -9.89 3.29 4.39
CA ILE A 30 -9.01 2.83 3.32
C ILE A 30 -8.62 3.99 2.42
N TYR A 31 -7.32 4.10 2.16
CA TYR A 31 -6.75 5.14 1.32
C TYR A 31 -5.95 4.52 0.20
N LEU A 32 -6.18 4.97 -1.01
CA LEU A 32 -5.47 4.50 -2.19
C LEU A 32 -4.57 5.59 -2.74
N THR A 33 -3.48 5.19 -3.36
CA THR A 33 -2.64 6.11 -4.11
C THR A 33 -1.97 5.34 -5.25
N ASN A 34 -1.60 6.06 -6.30
CA ASN A 34 -0.86 5.47 -7.40
C ASN A 34 0.28 6.41 -7.79
N LYS A 35 1.00 6.08 -8.86
CA LYS A 35 2.17 6.84 -9.24
C LYS A 35 1.82 8.23 -9.76
N SER A 36 0.87 8.33 -10.70
CA SER A 36 0.61 9.61 -11.35
C SER A 36 -0.74 9.74 -12.04
N ASN A 37 -1.49 8.68 -12.24
CA ASN A 37 -2.74 8.78 -12.98
C ASN A 37 -3.89 9.08 -12.01
N GLU A 38 -4.06 10.36 -11.72
CA GLU A 38 -5.08 10.79 -10.75
C GLU A 38 -6.50 10.49 -11.23
N GLN A 39 -6.74 10.61 -12.52
CA GLN A 39 -8.08 10.37 -13.05
C GLN A 39 -8.52 8.93 -12.83
N ALA A 40 -7.63 7.99 -13.11
CA ALA A 40 -7.91 6.58 -12.88
C ALA A 40 -8.05 6.28 -11.39
N LEU A 41 -7.21 6.87 -10.56
CA LEU A 41 -7.25 6.67 -9.12
C LEU A 41 -8.56 7.19 -8.54
N LYS A 42 -8.96 8.38 -8.93
CA LYS A 42 -10.20 8.98 -8.46
C LYS A 42 -11.41 8.14 -8.84
N ALA A 43 -11.45 7.70 -10.10
CA ALA A 43 -12.56 6.88 -10.59
C ALA A 43 -12.65 5.57 -9.81
N PHE A 44 -11.52 4.94 -9.57
CA PHE A 44 -11.48 3.69 -8.83
C PHE A 44 -11.89 3.88 -7.38
N ALA A 45 -11.40 4.93 -6.73
CA ALA A 45 -11.77 5.23 -5.34
C ALA A 45 -13.27 5.52 -5.21
N GLU A 46 -13.82 6.27 -6.15
CA GLU A 46 -15.26 6.56 -6.14
C GLU A 46 -16.09 5.30 -6.33
N LYS A 47 -15.65 4.43 -7.22
CA LYS A 47 -16.36 3.17 -7.47
C LYS A 47 -16.44 2.31 -6.22
N LEU A 48 -15.39 2.32 -5.42
CA LEU A 48 -15.29 1.48 -4.23
C LEU A 48 -15.71 2.20 -2.95
N GLY A 49 -15.92 3.49 -3.01
CA GLY A 49 -16.33 4.26 -1.83
C GLY A 49 -15.20 4.47 -0.83
N VAL A 50 -13.94 4.51 -1.30
CA VAL A 50 -12.78 4.69 -0.43
C VAL A 50 -12.12 6.04 -0.72
N ASN A 51 -11.13 6.39 0.11
CA ASN A 51 -10.40 7.64 -0.05
C ASN A 51 -9.21 7.46 -0.96
N TYR A 52 -8.70 8.57 -1.50
CA TYR A 52 -7.42 8.57 -2.18
C TYR A 52 -6.67 9.85 -1.86
N SER A 53 -5.36 9.82 -1.98
CA SER A 53 -4.53 10.99 -1.73
C SER A 53 -3.18 10.81 -2.39
N TYR A 54 -2.52 11.92 -2.70
CA TYR A 54 -1.13 11.94 -3.14
C TYR A 54 -0.22 12.55 -2.08
N ASP A 55 -0.77 12.92 -0.92
CA ASP A 55 0.03 13.50 0.15
C ASP A 55 0.52 12.41 1.09
N ASP A 56 1.80 12.09 1.01
CA ASP A 56 2.38 11.00 1.79
C ASP A 56 2.26 11.23 3.30
N ALA A 57 2.36 12.46 3.75
CA ALA A 57 2.21 12.74 5.18
C ALA A 57 0.80 12.37 5.65
N THR A 58 -0.21 12.75 4.89
CA THR A 58 -1.60 12.41 5.19
C THR A 58 -1.81 10.90 5.18
N LEU A 59 -1.23 10.23 4.17
CA LEU A 59 -1.41 8.79 4.02
C LEU A 59 -0.82 8.03 5.19
N LEU A 60 0.40 8.37 5.61
CA LEU A 60 1.10 7.59 6.63
C LEU A 60 0.71 7.95 8.05
N LYS A 61 0.13 9.14 8.27
CA LYS A 61 -0.29 9.54 9.59
C LYS A 61 -1.37 8.59 10.11
N ASP A 62 -1.13 8.02 11.26
CA ASP A 62 -2.07 7.10 11.92
C ASP A 62 -2.40 5.86 11.09
N ALA A 63 -1.63 5.56 10.06
CA ALA A 63 -1.85 4.36 9.27
C ALA A 63 -1.37 3.13 10.05
N ASP A 64 -2.25 2.14 10.16
CA ASP A 64 -1.91 0.89 10.83
C ASP A 64 -1.19 -0.05 9.88
N TYR A 65 -1.68 -0.17 8.64
CA TYR A 65 -1.08 -1.04 7.64
C TYR A 65 -0.86 -0.27 6.35
N VAL A 66 0.33 -0.39 5.81
CA VAL A 66 0.71 0.27 4.57
C VAL A 66 1.11 -0.82 3.58
N PHE A 67 0.29 -1.02 2.57
CA PHE A 67 0.53 -2.04 1.55
C PHE A 67 1.41 -1.45 0.46
N LEU A 68 2.49 -2.16 0.14
CA LEU A 68 3.44 -1.74 -0.88
C LEU A 68 3.21 -2.59 -2.12
N GLY A 69 2.51 -2.02 -3.09
CA GLY A 69 2.13 -2.74 -4.31
C GLY A 69 2.59 -2.05 -5.58
N THR A 70 3.63 -1.25 -5.52
CA THR A 70 4.21 -0.66 -6.71
C THR A 70 4.95 -1.71 -7.52
N LYS A 71 5.30 -1.37 -8.75
CA LYS A 71 6.19 -2.24 -9.52
C LYS A 71 7.56 -2.26 -8.83
N PRO A 72 8.25 -3.41 -8.84
CA PRO A 72 9.53 -3.50 -8.13
C PRO A 72 10.52 -2.40 -8.49
N HIS A 73 10.60 -2.03 -9.78
CA HIS A 73 11.56 -1.01 -10.20
C HIS A 73 11.16 0.40 -9.76
N ASP A 74 9.96 0.60 -9.26
CA ASP A 74 9.51 1.90 -8.76
C ASP A 74 9.68 2.01 -7.25
N PHE A 75 10.05 0.92 -6.57
CA PHE A 75 10.07 0.91 -5.11
C PHE A 75 11.12 1.86 -4.52
N ASP A 76 12.32 1.93 -5.10
CA ASP A 76 13.37 2.77 -4.52
C ASP A 76 12.96 4.24 -4.48
N ALA A 77 12.32 4.72 -5.53
CA ALA A 77 11.83 6.09 -5.56
C ALA A 77 10.73 6.31 -4.53
N LEU A 78 9.83 5.32 -4.40
CA LEU A 78 8.78 5.39 -3.40
C LEU A 78 9.38 5.44 -2.00
N ALA A 79 10.34 4.56 -1.71
CA ALA A 79 10.96 4.50 -0.39
C ALA A 79 11.60 5.84 -0.01
N THR A 80 12.32 6.45 -0.94
CA THR A 80 12.94 7.74 -0.70
C THR A 80 11.89 8.79 -0.37
N ARG A 81 10.76 8.74 -1.06
CA ARG A 81 9.71 9.75 -0.89
C ARG A 81 8.96 9.59 0.42
N ILE A 82 8.63 8.36 0.83
CA ILE A 82 7.82 8.15 2.02
C ILE A 82 8.63 8.06 3.31
N LYS A 83 9.93 7.81 3.21
CA LYS A 83 10.79 7.62 4.36
C LYS A 83 10.64 8.70 5.45
N PRO A 84 10.60 10.00 5.10
CA PRO A 84 10.46 11.04 6.12
C PRO A 84 9.11 11.05 6.84
N HIS A 85 8.13 10.36 6.30
CA HIS A 85 6.76 10.38 6.83
C HIS A 85 6.40 9.12 7.59
N ILE A 86 7.30 8.14 7.66
CA ILE A 86 7.02 6.90 8.36
C ILE A 86 6.90 7.16 9.85
N THR A 87 5.86 6.62 10.48
CA THR A 87 5.66 6.70 11.91
C THR A 87 5.92 5.34 12.55
N LYS A 88 6.09 5.32 13.86
CA LYS A 88 6.36 4.07 14.57
C LYS A 88 5.18 3.10 14.53
N ASP A 89 3.99 3.59 14.20
CA ASP A 89 2.79 2.76 14.19
C ASP A 89 2.54 2.06 12.86
N ASN A 90 3.29 2.42 11.82
CA ASN A 90 3.08 1.84 10.50
C ASN A 90 3.61 0.41 10.43
N CYS A 91 2.80 -0.50 9.95
CA CYS A 91 3.22 -1.86 9.62
C CYS A 91 3.15 -2.02 8.11
N PHE A 92 4.25 -2.43 7.50
CA PHE A 92 4.32 -2.52 6.04
C PHE A 92 4.03 -3.93 5.57
N ILE A 93 3.23 -4.05 4.52
CA ILE A 93 2.93 -5.34 3.91
C ILE A 93 3.26 -5.24 2.43
N SER A 94 4.25 -6.01 1.99
CA SER A 94 4.66 -5.98 0.59
C SER A 94 3.91 -7.02 -0.22
N ILE A 95 3.40 -6.59 -1.36
CA ILE A 95 2.84 -7.49 -2.36
C ILE A 95 3.65 -7.42 -3.64
N MET A 96 4.87 -6.86 -3.54
CA MET A 96 5.78 -6.75 -4.70
C MET A 96 6.52 -8.06 -4.91
N ALA A 97 6.64 -8.47 -6.16
CA ALA A 97 7.40 -9.67 -6.48
C ALA A 97 8.89 -9.40 -6.42
N GLY A 98 9.64 -10.37 -5.89
CA GLY A 98 11.09 -10.36 -6.01
C GLY A 98 11.86 -9.41 -5.11
N ILE A 99 11.21 -8.73 -4.18
CA ILE A 99 11.92 -7.81 -3.28
C ILE A 99 11.92 -8.39 -1.86
N PRO A 100 13.11 -8.70 -1.31
CA PRO A 100 13.20 -9.27 0.03
C PRO A 100 12.82 -8.27 1.12
N ILE A 101 12.38 -8.78 2.26
CA ILE A 101 12.03 -7.95 3.41
C ILE A 101 13.19 -7.09 3.86
N ASP A 102 14.40 -7.66 3.90
CA ASP A 102 15.59 -6.92 4.34
C ASP A 102 15.86 -5.72 3.44
N TYR A 103 15.67 -5.89 2.15
CA TYR A 103 15.85 -4.78 1.22
C TYR A 103 14.83 -3.66 1.48
N ILE A 104 13.59 -4.04 1.74
CA ILE A 104 12.54 -3.08 2.03
C ILE A 104 12.89 -2.26 3.27
N LYS A 105 13.28 -2.94 4.36
CA LYS A 105 13.64 -2.26 5.59
C LYS A 105 14.84 -1.34 5.40
N GLN A 106 15.81 -1.78 4.61
CA GLN A 106 17.00 -0.98 4.34
C GLN A 106 16.64 0.30 3.59
N GLN A 107 15.81 0.19 2.56
CA GLN A 107 15.44 1.35 1.75
C GLN A 107 14.56 2.32 2.54
N LEU A 108 13.67 1.80 3.37
CA LEU A 108 12.82 2.64 4.20
C LEU A 108 13.54 3.19 5.43
N GLU A 109 14.69 2.63 5.75
CA GLU A 109 15.48 3.02 6.93
C GLU A 109 14.63 3.01 8.20
N CYS A 110 13.88 1.90 8.39
CA CYS A 110 12.97 1.82 9.51
C CYS A 110 13.11 0.48 10.24
N GLN A 111 12.66 0.47 11.49
CA GLN A 111 12.62 -0.72 12.32
C GLN A 111 11.20 -1.30 12.39
N ASN A 112 10.28 -0.72 11.62
CA ASN A 112 8.90 -1.15 11.61
C ASN A 112 8.76 -2.58 11.11
N PRO A 113 7.70 -3.30 11.53
CA PRO A 113 7.44 -4.63 10.99
C PRO A 113 7.17 -4.58 9.48
N VAL A 114 7.73 -5.55 8.77
CA VAL A 114 7.49 -5.71 7.34
C VAL A 114 7.16 -7.15 7.07
N ALA A 115 6.03 -7.40 6.44
CA ALA A 115 5.62 -8.73 6.03
C ALA A 115 5.51 -8.77 4.50
N ARG A 116 5.55 -9.98 3.94
CA ARG A 116 5.34 -10.17 2.50
C ARG A 116 4.15 -11.08 2.29
N ILE A 117 3.28 -10.68 1.37
CA ILE A 117 2.23 -11.55 0.90
C ILE A 117 2.62 -12.01 -0.50
N MET A 118 2.71 -13.32 -0.68
CA MET A 118 3.01 -13.92 -1.98
C MET A 118 1.72 -14.48 -2.52
N PRO A 119 1.01 -13.72 -3.33
CA PRO A 119 -0.23 -14.24 -3.88
C PRO A 119 0.05 -15.50 -4.68
N ASN A 120 -0.78 -16.50 -4.49
CA ASN A 120 -0.62 -17.74 -5.21
C ASN A 120 -1.26 -17.60 -6.57
N THR A 121 -0.51 -17.02 -7.48
CA THR A 121 -1.03 -16.75 -8.78
C THR A 121 -0.80 -17.88 -9.72
N ASN A 122 -0.14 -18.90 -9.37
CA ASN A 122 0.16 -19.81 -10.23
C ASN A 122 0.14 -21.06 -9.92
N ALA A 123 -0.33 -21.37 -9.96
CA ALA A 123 -0.25 -22.46 -9.55
C ALA A 123 0.60 -23.31 -10.22
N GLN A 124 1.03 -23.18 -10.29
CA GLN A 124 1.70 -23.67 -10.75
C GLN A 124 1.77 -23.94 -10.99
#